data_c50952d9dd92e5cdb87c9c8864f91848
#
_entry.id   c50952d9dd92e5cdb87c9c8864f91848
#
_cell.length_a   1.000
_cell.length_b   1.000
_cell.length_c   1.000
_cell.angle_alpha   90.00
_cell.angle_beta   90.00
_cell.angle_gamma   90.00
#
_symmetry.space_group_name_H-M   'P 1'
#
loop_
_entity.id
_entity.type
_entity.pdbx_description
1 polymer ?
#
loop_
_entity_poly.entity_id
_entity_poly.type
_entity_poly.pdbx_seq_one_letter_code
_entity_poly.pdbx_strand_id
1 'polypeptide(L)'
;MKVFINLSITVAALLLTLPAISGHHEEGAKDPMMKNVMTAKKWVEAGYTSKEKAMKMVKKYMAEDGYNYGSRFIGFGFYYDPNSEDRLVDGVIEGSPAAKVLKVGDKFVSVNGVQATKENWDNGKLTFGGAPGGKVEVEVLRNGKTIKRSFKRGMVNPKSTKAQVLDNMNDAVAEDWPAIDYKIIEVAGNPKEKVVYVWSWNKFMNTLYNKEAESNVVTRFRFNDDGQLLLLAICQKNC
;
A
#
# COMPACT_ATOMS: atom_id res chain seq x y z
N MET A 1 12.44 -64.46 9.79
CA MET A 1 11.80 -64.30 8.49
C MET A 1 10.95 -63.03 8.59
N LYS A 2 11.48 -61.86 8.15
CA LYS A 2 10.79 -60.58 8.19
C LYS A 2 10.29 -60.25 6.79
N VAL A 3 8.99 -60.20 6.63
CA VAL A 3 8.32 -59.81 5.37
C VAL A 3 8.27 -58.29 5.32
N PHE A 4 8.95 -57.69 4.37
CA PHE A 4 8.82 -56.25 4.04
C PHE A 4 7.72 -56.11 3.00
N ILE A 5 6.63 -55.43 3.39
CA ILE A 5 5.56 -55.02 2.49
C ILE A 5 5.97 -53.65 1.93
N ASN A 6 6.37 -53.62 0.65
CA ASN A 6 6.57 -52.38 -0.10
C ASN A 6 5.21 -51.81 -0.50
N LEU A 7 4.83 -50.70 0.12
CA LEU A 7 3.66 -49.94 -0.27
C LEU A 7 4.11 -48.86 -1.28
N SER A 8 3.96 -49.16 -2.55
CA SER A 8 4.17 -48.19 -3.63
C SER A 8 2.98 -47.23 -3.69
N ILE A 9 3.17 -46.01 -3.18
CA ILE A 9 2.20 -44.92 -3.36
C ILE A 9 2.44 -44.30 -4.73
N THR A 10 1.57 -44.63 -5.68
CA THR A 10 1.52 -43.98 -6.99
C THR A 10 0.84 -42.64 -6.80
N VAL A 11 1.63 -41.56 -6.74
CA VAL A 11 1.11 -40.18 -6.81
C VAL A 11 0.74 -39.91 -8.26
N ALA A 12 -0.54 -39.96 -8.57
CA ALA A 12 -1.06 -39.47 -9.82
C ALA A 12 -0.96 -37.94 -9.82
N ALA A 13 0.06 -37.41 -10.45
CA ALA A 13 0.16 -35.97 -10.74
C ALA A 13 -0.92 -35.60 -11.75
N LEU A 14 -2.01 -35.01 -11.27
CA LEU A 14 -3.02 -34.40 -12.11
C LEU A 14 -2.43 -33.10 -12.67
N LEU A 15 -1.79 -33.19 -13.82
CA LEU A 15 -1.38 -32.05 -14.63
C LEU A 15 -2.63 -31.36 -15.13
N LEU A 16 -3.14 -30.38 -14.41
CA LEU A 16 -4.05 -29.37 -14.93
C LEU A 16 -3.25 -28.51 -15.91
N THR A 17 -3.26 -28.88 -17.17
CA THR A 17 -2.81 -28.04 -18.25
C THR A 17 -3.77 -26.85 -18.37
N LEU A 18 -3.44 -25.77 -17.67
CA LEU A 18 -4.02 -24.47 -18.01
C LEU A 18 -3.52 -24.12 -19.42
N PRO A 19 -4.40 -23.73 -20.36
CA PRO A 19 -3.93 -23.29 -21.66
C PRO A 19 -3.04 -22.09 -21.48
N ALA A 20 -1.76 -22.24 -21.81
CA ALA A 20 -0.85 -21.13 -22.00
C ALA A 20 -1.46 -20.27 -23.13
N ILE A 21 -1.97 -19.08 -22.78
CA ILE A 21 -2.36 -18.10 -23.78
C ILE A 21 -1.09 -17.50 -24.36
N SER A 22 -0.42 -18.26 -25.21
CA SER A 22 0.56 -17.77 -26.18
C SER A 22 -0.19 -17.56 -27.51
N GLY A 23 -0.73 -16.40 -27.69
CA GLY A 23 -1.44 -16.06 -28.93
C GLY A 23 -1.23 -14.59 -29.22
N HIS A 24 -0.30 -14.33 -30.11
CA HIS A 24 -0.30 -13.09 -30.88
C HIS A 24 -1.59 -13.03 -31.68
N HIS A 25 -2.37 -11.94 -31.50
CA HIS A 25 -3.03 -11.24 -32.60
C HIS A 25 -3.83 -10.05 -32.05
N GLU A 26 -3.84 -8.97 -32.80
CA GLU A 26 -4.57 -7.71 -32.53
C GLU A 26 -6.09 -7.84 -32.36
N GLU A 27 -6.66 -9.01 -32.56
CA GLU A 27 -8.07 -9.30 -32.28
C GLU A 27 -8.49 -9.35 -30.82
N GLY A 28 -7.54 -9.44 -29.88
CA GLY A 28 -7.79 -9.44 -28.43
C GLY A 28 -8.29 -8.11 -27.85
N ALA A 29 -8.33 -7.03 -28.65
CA ALA A 29 -8.76 -5.71 -28.20
C ALA A 29 -10.29 -5.57 -27.98
N LYS A 30 -11.08 -6.57 -28.35
CA LYS A 30 -12.56 -6.56 -28.19
C LYS A 30 -13.02 -7.12 -26.84
N ASP A 31 -12.20 -7.91 -26.16
CA ASP A 31 -12.52 -8.44 -24.84
C ASP A 31 -12.19 -7.39 -23.76
N PRO A 32 -13.19 -6.88 -23.02
CA PRO A 32 -12.96 -5.91 -21.93
C PRO A 32 -11.99 -6.42 -20.87
N MET A 33 -11.98 -7.73 -20.61
CA MET A 33 -11.06 -8.33 -19.64
C MET A 33 -9.62 -8.31 -20.14
N MET A 34 -9.38 -8.60 -21.40
CA MET A 34 -8.05 -8.52 -21.99
C MET A 34 -7.52 -7.09 -21.97
N LYS A 35 -8.38 -6.10 -22.24
CA LYS A 35 -8.02 -4.67 -22.12
C LYS A 35 -7.60 -4.33 -20.68
N ASN A 36 -8.32 -4.81 -19.66
CA ASN A 36 -7.97 -4.60 -18.26
C ASN A 36 -6.64 -5.26 -17.88
N VAL A 37 -6.41 -6.49 -18.36
CA VAL A 37 -5.13 -7.22 -18.18
C VAL A 37 -3.97 -6.42 -18.77
N MET A 38 -4.11 -5.94 -20.01
CA MET A 38 -3.06 -5.13 -20.65
C MET A 38 -2.84 -3.79 -19.93
N THR A 39 -3.90 -3.16 -19.45
CA THR A 39 -3.81 -1.90 -18.68
C THR A 39 -3.09 -2.12 -17.36
N ALA A 40 -3.44 -3.17 -16.61
CA ALA A 40 -2.80 -3.51 -15.34
C ALA A 40 -1.30 -3.82 -15.51
N LYS A 41 -0.96 -4.61 -16.54
CA LYS A 41 0.44 -4.90 -16.86
C LYS A 41 1.23 -3.62 -17.17
N LYS A 42 0.72 -2.79 -18.10
CA LYS A 42 1.35 -1.51 -18.47
C LYS A 42 1.46 -0.55 -17.27
N TRP A 43 0.52 -0.58 -16.35
CA TRP A 43 0.58 0.22 -15.14
C TRP A 43 1.77 -0.16 -14.27
N VAL A 44 1.96 -1.45 -14.01
CA VAL A 44 3.09 -1.95 -13.21
C VAL A 44 4.42 -1.66 -13.91
N GLU A 45 4.53 -1.92 -15.23
CA GLU A 45 5.71 -1.59 -16.02
C GLU A 45 6.04 -0.08 -15.97
N ALA A 46 5.04 0.78 -16.11
CA ALA A 46 5.21 2.23 -16.01
C ALA A 46 5.72 2.64 -14.62
N GLY A 47 5.17 2.02 -13.57
CA GLY A 47 5.59 2.24 -12.18
C GLY A 47 7.05 1.91 -11.93
N TYR A 48 7.60 0.90 -12.58
CA TYR A 48 9.01 0.54 -12.46
C TYR A 48 9.94 1.32 -13.40
N THR A 49 9.40 2.01 -14.40
CA THR A 49 10.23 2.64 -15.45
C THR A 49 10.52 4.11 -15.17
N SER A 50 9.51 4.92 -14.92
CA SER A 50 9.68 6.34 -14.62
C SER A 50 8.45 6.96 -13.98
N LYS A 51 8.68 8.02 -13.21
CA LYS A 51 7.65 8.85 -12.58
C LYS A 51 6.62 9.37 -13.60
N GLU A 52 7.09 9.89 -14.74
CA GLU A 52 6.23 10.47 -15.77
C GLU A 52 5.32 9.43 -16.39
N LYS A 53 5.84 8.22 -16.68
CA LYS A 53 5.04 7.12 -17.21
C LYS A 53 3.99 6.66 -16.21
N ALA A 54 4.35 6.52 -14.93
CA ALA A 54 3.44 6.18 -13.87
C ALA A 54 2.33 7.21 -13.72
N MET A 55 2.67 8.51 -13.69
CA MET A 55 1.69 9.60 -13.63
C MET A 55 0.73 9.62 -14.83
N LYS A 56 1.22 9.31 -16.04
CA LYS A 56 0.36 9.16 -17.23
C LYS A 56 -0.66 8.04 -17.06
N MET A 57 -0.26 6.91 -16.45
CA MET A 57 -1.20 5.82 -16.17
C MET A 57 -2.28 6.24 -15.18
N VAL A 58 -1.91 6.93 -14.09
CA VAL A 58 -2.87 7.44 -13.11
C VAL A 58 -3.84 8.43 -13.76
N LYS A 59 -3.35 9.43 -14.47
CA LYS A 59 -4.19 10.46 -15.14
C LYS A 59 -5.17 9.82 -16.11
N LYS A 60 -4.73 8.85 -16.90
CA LYS A 60 -5.53 8.27 -17.98
C LYS A 60 -6.52 7.21 -17.51
N TYR A 61 -6.12 6.34 -16.59
CA TYR A 61 -6.86 5.12 -16.31
C TYR A 61 -7.48 5.08 -14.90
N MET A 62 -7.04 5.88 -13.94
CA MET A 62 -7.67 5.91 -12.63
C MET A 62 -8.96 6.73 -12.68
N ALA A 63 -10.06 6.14 -12.24
CA ALA A 63 -11.34 6.82 -12.13
C ALA A 63 -11.26 7.97 -11.12
N GLU A 64 -12.09 9.00 -11.26
CA GLU A 64 -12.10 10.15 -10.35
C GLU A 64 -12.49 9.74 -8.92
N ASP A 65 -13.36 8.74 -8.78
CA ASP A 65 -13.76 8.12 -7.52
C ASP A 65 -12.92 6.89 -7.14
N GLY A 66 -11.82 6.65 -7.87
CA GLY A 66 -10.89 5.55 -7.61
C GLY A 66 -9.97 5.80 -6.42
N TYR A 67 -9.50 4.72 -5.81
CA TYR A 67 -8.60 4.76 -4.66
C TYR A 67 -7.39 3.86 -4.83
N ASN A 68 -6.23 4.35 -4.40
CA ASN A 68 -5.06 3.53 -4.10
C ASN A 68 -5.07 3.18 -2.61
N TYR A 69 -5.09 1.89 -2.28
CA TYR A 69 -5.06 1.40 -0.91
C TYR A 69 -3.65 1.07 -0.48
N GLY A 70 -3.20 1.68 0.59
CA GLY A 70 -1.97 1.32 1.29
C GLY A 70 -2.12 0.04 2.13
N SER A 71 -1.01 -0.44 2.66
CA SER A 71 -1.02 -1.59 3.58
C SER A 71 -1.81 -1.28 4.84
N ARG A 72 -2.70 -2.18 5.22
CA ARG A 72 -3.43 -2.11 6.49
C ARG A 72 -2.50 -2.37 7.66
N PHE A 73 -2.66 -1.63 8.73
CA PHE A 73 -1.89 -1.84 9.97
C PHE A 73 -2.73 -1.57 11.21
N ILE A 74 -2.26 -2.08 12.34
CA ILE A 74 -2.83 -1.74 13.65
C ILE A 74 -2.13 -0.51 14.18
N GLY A 75 -2.88 0.57 14.35
CA GLY A 75 -2.34 1.87 14.76
C GLY A 75 -3.42 2.85 15.16
N PHE A 76 -3.07 4.13 15.14
CA PHE A 76 -3.99 5.23 15.44
C PHE A 76 -4.42 5.99 14.17
N GLY A 77 -3.55 6.04 13.14
CA GLY A 77 -3.86 6.64 11.84
C GLY A 77 -3.72 8.15 11.81
N PHE A 78 -2.63 8.67 12.35
CA PHE A 78 -2.21 10.06 12.18
C PHE A 78 -0.72 10.13 11.86
N TYR A 79 -0.29 11.25 11.30
CA TYR A 79 1.10 11.58 11.03
C TYR A 79 1.55 12.66 12.00
N TYR A 80 2.78 12.57 12.45
CA TYR A 80 3.38 13.44 13.46
C TYR A 80 4.89 13.36 13.34
N ASP A 81 5.56 14.51 13.21
CA ASP A 81 7.02 14.57 13.25
C ASP A 81 7.50 14.84 14.69
N PRO A 82 8.11 13.86 15.37
CA PRO A 82 8.62 14.02 16.73
C PRO A 82 9.80 15.00 16.81
N ASN A 83 10.50 15.26 15.69
CA ASN A 83 11.64 16.17 15.63
C ASN A 83 11.21 17.61 15.38
N SER A 84 9.97 17.83 14.96
CA SER A 84 9.41 19.16 14.80
C SER A 84 9.27 19.86 16.16
N GLU A 85 9.70 21.13 16.26
CA GLU A 85 9.54 21.94 17.48
C GLU A 85 8.07 22.09 17.87
N ASP A 86 7.21 22.22 16.87
CA ASP A 86 5.78 22.42 17.06
C ASP A 86 5.00 21.16 17.39
N ARG A 87 5.54 19.99 17.09
CA ARG A 87 4.90 18.68 17.35
C ARG A 87 3.44 18.61 16.93
N LEU A 88 3.19 19.09 15.71
CA LEU A 88 1.86 19.15 15.14
C LEU A 88 1.42 17.81 14.57
N VAL A 89 0.13 17.56 14.59
CA VAL A 89 -0.49 16.53 13.77
C VAL A 89 -0.48 17.03 12.33
N ASP A 90 0.34 16.40 11.48
CA ASP A 90 0.54 16.79 10.08
C ASP A 90 -0.53 16.19 9.16
N GLY A 91 -1.12 15.07 9.57
CA GLY A 91 -2.16 14.41 8.81
C GLY A 91 -2.96 13.41 9.66
N VAL A 92 -4.18 13.14 9.21
CA VAL A 92 -5.05 12.15 9.83
C VAL A 92 -5.67 11.28 8.74
N ILE A 93 -5.49 9.97 8.85
CA ILE A 93 -6.04 9.01 7.88
C ILE A 93 -7.55 8.90 8.09
N GLU A 94 -8.31 9.17 7.04
CA GLU A 94 -9.78 9.08 7.07
C GLU A 94 -10.26 7.70 7.53
N GLY A 95 -11.27 7.66 8.39
CA GLY A 95 -11.83 6.43 8.95
C GLY A 95 -10.97 5.75 10.01
N SER A 96 -9.77 6.29 10.32
CA SER A 96 -8.91 5.77 11.37
C SER A 96 -9.45 6.09 12.78
N PRO A 97 -8.93 5.41 13.83
CA PRO A 97 -9.27 5.75 15.21
C PRO A 97 -9.01 7.22 15.57
N ALA A 98 -7.90 7.81 15.09
CA ALA A 98 -7.54 9.20 15.34
C ALA A 98 -8.49 10.20 14.64
N ALA A 99 -9.04 9.86 13.48
CA ALA A 99 -9.89 10.76 12.68
C ALA A 99 -11.13 11.26 13.42
N LYS A 100 -11.58 10.55 14.46
CA LYS A 100 -12.72 10.95 15.28
C LYS A 100 -12.39 12.00 16.33
N VAL A 101 -11.10 12.19 16.64
CA VAL A 101 -10.67 12.95 17.83
C VAL A 101 -9.56 13.97 17.55
N LEU A 102 -8.65 13.68 16.59
CA LEU A 102 -7.57 14.57 16.20
C LEU A 102 -7.91 15.32 14.91
N LYS A 103 -7.26 16.47 14.74
CA LYS A 103 -7.30 17.28 13.52
C LYS A 103 -5.88 17.67 13.14
N VAL A 104 -5.65 17.89 11.84
CA VAL A 104 -4.42 18.52 11.36
C VAL A 104 -4.25 19.87 12.05
N GLY A 105 -3.03 20.16 12.49
CA GLY A 105 -2.68 21.36 13.24
C GLY A 105 -2.88 21.25 14.77
N ASP A 106 -3.38 20.12 15.30
CA ASP A 106 -3.34 19.87 16.75
C ASP A 106 -1.89 19.76 17.21
N LYS A 107 -1.49 20.48 18.26
CA LYS A 107 -0.16 20.38 18.87
C LYS A 107 -0.23 19.47 20.09
N PHE A 108 0.55 18.40 20.11
CA PHE A 108 0.61 17.53 21.31
C PHE A 108 1.22 18.25 22.50
N VAL A 109 0.53 18.22 23.62
CA VAL A 109 0.96 18.72 24.94
C VAL A 109 1.41 17.55 25.80
N SER A 110 0.62 16.48 25.85
CA SER A 110 1.00 15.25 26.57
C SER A 110 0.40 14.01 25.92
N VAL A 111 1.04 12.85 26.16
CA VAL A 111 0.57 11.52 25.76
C VAL A 111 0.66 10.60 26.96
N ASN A 112 -0.47 10.02 27.39
CA ASN A 112 -0.56 9.16 28.58
C ASN A 112 0.08 9.82 29.84
N GLY A 113 -0.10 11.14 29.97
CA GLY A 113 0.47 11.93 31.08
C GLY A 113 1.95 12.33 30.92
N VAL A 114 2.63 11.85 29.88
CA VAL A 114 4.00 12.24 29.57
C VAL A 114 4.00 13.48 28.69
N GLN A 115 4.76 14.51 29.06
CA GLN A 115 4.88 15.75 28.30
C GLN A 115 5.47 15.46 26.89
N ALA A 116 4.86 16.06 25.86
CA ALA A 116 5.27 15.89 24.48
C ALA A 116 6.50 16.77 24.16
N THR A 117 7.66 16.42 24.71
CA THR A 117 8.95 17.06 24.47
C THR A 117 9.84 16.17 23.61
N LYS A 118 10.80 16.80 22.91
CA LYS A 118 11.81 16.04 22.16
C LYS A 118 12.61 15.11 23.07
N GLU A 119 12.97 15.57 24.25
CA GLU A 119 13.69 14.76 25.26
C GLU A 119 12.90 13.49 25.62
N ASN A 120 11.61 13.61 25.92
CA ASN A 120 10.77 12.47 26.27
C ASN A 120 10.57 11.51 25.11
N TRP A 121 10.60 12.01 23.86
CA TRP A 121 10.59 11.17 22.67
C TRP A 121 11.92 10.41 22.52
N ASP A 122 13.05 11.12 22.55
CA ASP A 122 14.38 10.55 22.33
C ASP A 122 14.73 9.47 23.36
N ASN A 123 14.31 9.65 24.60
CA ASN A 123 14.54 8.68 25.68
C ASN A 123 13.45 7.59 25.78
N GLY A 124 12.51 7.54 24.83
CA GLY A 124 11.47 6.51 24.73
C GLY A 124 10.36 6.60 25.78
N LYS A 125 10.29 7.68 26.59
CA LYS A 125 9.20 7.89 27.55
C LYS A 125 7.90 8.26 26.87
N LEU A 126 7.97 9.11 25.82
CA LEU A 126 6.82 9.45 24.99
C LEU A 126 6.63 8.40 23.90
N THR A 127 5.55 7.68 23.94
CA THR A 127 5.25 6.64 22.95
C THR A 127 3.76 6.55 22.62
N PHE A 128 3.47 6.28 21.37
CA PHE A 128 2.15 5.89 20.88
C PHE A 128 2.04 4.37 20.68
N GLY A 129 2.95 3.59 21.22
CA GLY A 129 2.95 2.13 21.15
C GLY A 129 1.79 1.50 21.92
N GLY A 130 1.72 0.17 21.90
CA GLY A 130 0.75 -0.60 22.69
C GLY A 130 0.10 -1.73 21.92
N ALA A 131 -0.64 -2.58 22.63
CA ALA A 131 -1.38 -3.70 22.07
C ALA A 131 -2.57 -3.23 21.19
N PRO A 132 -3.07 -4.05 20.26
CA PRO A 132 -4.34 -3.80 19.60
C PRO A 132 -5.47 -3.57 20.60
N GLY A 133 -6.31 -2.55 20.37
CA GLY A 133 -7.37 -2.14 21.30
C GLY A 133 -6.90 -1.33 22.49
N GLY A 134 -5.59 -1.17 22.68
CA GLY A 134 -5.00 -0.33 23.74
C GLY A 134 -5.45 1.13 23.61
N LYS A 135 -5.80 1.75 24.73
CA LYS A 135 -6.22 3.15 24.82
C LYS A 135 -4.97 4.04 24.88
N VAL A 136 -5.02 5.17 24.20
CA VAL A 136 -4.10 6.29 24.38
C VAL A 136 -4.89 7.52 24.84
N GLU A 137 -4.35 8.25 25.79
CA GLU A 137 -4.87 9.54 26.23
C GLU A 137 -3.91 10.63 25.79
N VAL A 138 -4.45 11.69 25.18
CA VAL A 138 -3.66 12.81 24.70
C VAL A 138 -4.25 14.12 25.18
N GLU A 139 -3.37 15.06 25.48
CA GLU A 139 -3.74 16.46 25.57
C GLU A 139 -3.17 17.16 24.34
N VAL A 140 -4.02 17.90 23.64
CA VAL A 140 -3.62 18.68 22.46
C VAL A 140 -4.03 20.13 22.62
N LEU A 141 -3.19 21.03 22.13
CA LEU A 141 -3.52 22.45 21.96
C LEU A 141 -4.18 22.63 20.60
N ARG A 142 -5.44 23.11 20.59
CA ARG A 142 -6.24 23.41 19.43
C ARG A 142 -6.87 24.78 19.59
N ASN A 143 -6.58 25.70 18.66
CA ASN A 143 -7.11 27.08 18.72
C ASN A 143 -6.88 27.77 20.07
N GLY A 144 -5.66 27.64 20.61
CA GLY A 144 -5.29 28.24 21.90
C GLY A 144 -5.84 27.54 23.16
N LYS A 145 -6.60 26.45 22.99
CA LYS A 145 -7.20 25.71 24.12
C LYS A 145 -6.63 24.31 24.23
N THR A 146 -6.21 23.92 25.42
CA THR A 146 -5.82 22.52 25.70
C THR A 146 -7.07 21.67 25.86
N ILE A 147 -7.17 20.60 25.10
CA ILE A 147 -8.27 19.64 25.12
C ILE A 147 -7.75 18.23 25.33
N LYS A 148 -8.41 17.50 26.23
CA LYS A 148 -8.16 16.07 26.46
C LYS A 148 -8.92 15.23 25.45
N ARG A 149 -8.26 14.23 24.90
CA ARG A 149 -8.85 13.26 23.98
C ARG A 149 -8.36 11.87 24.32
N SER A 150 -9.16 10.86 23.97
CA SER A 150 -8.69 9.49 24.03
C SER A 150 -9.27 8.68 22.89
N PHE A 151 -8.50 7.72 22.42
CA PHE A 151 -8.89 6.80 21.37
C PHE A 151 -8.16 5.48 21.51
N LYS A 152 -8.63 4.45 20.83
CA LYS A 152 -8.05 3.11 20.91
C LYS A 152 -7.25 2.81 19.65
N ARG A 153 -6.19 2.05 19.83
CA ARG A 153 -5.43 1.48 18.74
C ARG A 153 -6.30 0.48 17.97
N GLY A 154 -6.44 0.65 16.68
CA GLY A 154 -7.33 -0.17 15.85
C GLY A 154 -6.81 -0.35 14.44
N MET A 155 -7.63 -0.98 13.59
CA MET A 155 -7.30 -1.15 12.19
C MET A 155 -7.29 0.21 11.48
N VAL A 156 -6.22 0.50 10.78
CA VAL A 156 -6.05 1.66 9.89
C VAL A 156 -5.96 1.15 8.47
N ASN A 157 -6.78 1.72 7.59
CA ASN A 157 -6.82 1.39 6.16
C ASN A 157 -6.47 2.65 5.35
N PRO A 158 -5.18 2.91 5.08
CA PRO A 158 -4.81 4.05 4.29
C PRO A 158 -5.40 3.94 2.88
N LYS A 159 -5.94 5.03 2.39
CA LYS A 159 -6.38 5.15 1.00
C LYS A 159 -6.06 6.55 0.50
N SER A 160 -5.69 6.64 -0.77
CA SER A 160 -5.42 7.91 -1.45
C SER A 160 -6.32 8.04 -2.66
N THR A 161 -6.95 9.19 -2.82
CA THR A 161 -7.70 9.56 -4.02
C THR A 161 -6.76 9.73 -5.20
N LYS A 162 -7.30 9.81 -6.41
CA LYS A 162 -6.52 10.10 -7.63
C LYS A 162 -5.67 11.38 -7.49
N ALA A 163 -6.26 12.46 -6.95
CA ALA A 163 -5.55 13.71 -6.71
C ALA A 163 -4.37 13.51 -5.76
N GLN A 164 -4.61 12.89 -4.60
CA GLN A 164 -3.56 12.62 -3.61
C GLN A 164 -2.45 11.69 -4.15
N VAL A 165 -2.80 10.73 -5.00
CA VAL A 165 -1.79 9.88 -5.67
C VAL A 165 -0.89 10.72 -6.57
N LEU A 166 -1.48 11.63 -7.36
CA LEU A 166 -0.72 12.53 -8.24
C LEU A 166 0.13 13.53 -7.46
N ASP A 167 -0.39 14.08 -6.37
CA ASP A 167 0.36 14.99 -5.50
C ASP A 167 1.57 14.29 -4.87
N ASN A 168 1.36 13.11 -4.28
CA ASN A 168 2.46 12.30 -3.73
C ASN A 168 3.50 11.93 -4.79
N MET A 169 3.07 11.66 -6.03
CA MET A 169 4.00 11.42 -7.14
C MET A 169 4.77 12.67 -7.54
N ASN A 170 4.16 13.86 -7.50
CA ASN A 170 4.84 15.13 -7.79
C ASN A 170 5.99 15.39 -6.80
N ASP A 171 5.75 15.08 -5.52
CA ASP A 171 6.73 15.31 -4.45
C ASP A 171 7.88 14.29 -4.45
N ALA A 172 7.71 13.14 -5.13
CA ALA A 172 8.75 12.13 -5.21
C ALA A 172 9.93 12.57 -6.08
N VAL A 173 11.15 12.19 -5.69
CA VAL A 173 12.38 12.41 -6.46
C VAL A 173 12.37 11.55 -7.72
N ALA A 174 12.51 12.16 -8.89
CA ALA A 174 12.38 11.45 -10.17
C ALA A 174 13.53 10.48 -10.43
N GLU A 175 14.73 10.82 -9.98
CA GLU A 175 15.96 10.03 -10.12
C GLU A 175 15.92 8.75 -9.30
N ASP A 176 15.23 8.75 -8.16
CA ASP A 176 15.08 7.60 -7.27
C ASP A 176 13.92 6.67 -7.69
N TRP A 177 13.14 7.08 -8.70
CA TRP A 177 11.93 6.37 -9.09
C TRP A 177 12.16 5.04 -9.81
N PRO A 178 13.08 4.95 -10.80
CA PRO A 178 13.21 3.74 -11.60
C PRO A 178 13.70 2.55 -10.76
N ALA A 179 13.09 1.39 -10.97
CA ALA A 179 13.69 0.15 -10.49
C ALA A 179 15.02 -0.11 -11.21
N ILE A 180 15.99 -0.71 -10.53
CA ILE A 180 17.25 -1.15 -11.11
C ILE A 180 16.97 -2.26 -12.15
N ASP A 181 16.07 -3.18 -11.79
CA ASP A 181 15.58 -4.24 -12.66
C ASP A 181 14.17 -4.66 -12.23
N TYR A 182 13.38 -5.22 -13.14
CA TYR A 182 12.06 -5.75 -12.82
C TYR A 182 11.61 -6.83 -13.78
N LYS A 183 10.71 -7.69 -13.30
CA LYS A 183 10.09 -8.75 -14.09
C LYS A 183 8.61 -8.87 -13.71
N ILE A 184 7.75 -8.90 -14.72
CA ILE A 184 6.37 -9.38 -14.54
C ILE A 184 6.42 -10.91 -14.57
N ILE A 185 6.03 -11.54 -13.47
CA ILE A 185 6.08 -12.99 -13.29
C ILE A 185 4.81 -13.63 -13.83
N GLU A 186 3.65 -13.06 -13.42
CA GLU A 186 2.36 -13.60 -13.78
C GLU A 186 1.31 -12.49 -13.81
N VAL A 187 0.32 -12.63 -14.69
CA VAL A 187 -0.89 -11.79 -14.70
C VAL A 187 -2.09 -12.70 -14.73
N ALA A 188 -2.96 -12.58 -13.73
CA ALA A 188 -4.19 -13.35 -13.61
C ALA A 188 -5.40 -12.42 -13.57
N GLY A 189 -6.46 -12.78 -14.29
CA GLY A 189 -7.68 -11.99 -14.37
C GLY A 189 -8.93 -12.75 -13.93
N ASN A 190 -9.85 -12.05 -13.24
CA ASN A 190 -11.17 -12.55 -12.93
C ASN A 190 -12.22 -11.65 -13.62
N PRO A 191 -12.81 -12.09 -14.76
CA PRO A 191 -13.75 -11.28 -15.52
C PRO A 191 -15.03 -10.98 -14.76
N LYS A 192 -15.52 -11.89 -13.93
CA LYS A 192 -16.74 -11.70 -13.13
C LYS A 192 -16.61 -10.54 -12.14
N GLU A 193 -15.46 -10.44 -11.51
CA GLU A 193 -15.17 -9.39 -10.51
C GLU A 193 -14.48 -8.17 -11.12
N LYS A 194 -14.14 -8.20 -12.42
CA LYS A 194 -13.33 -7.18 -13.11
C LYS A 194 -12.01 -6.87 -12.39
N VAL A 195 -11.38 -7.91 -11.88
CA VAL A 195 -10.15 -7.83 -11.09
C VAL A 195 -9.00 -8.45 -11.85
N VAL A 196 -7.86 -7.77 -11.85
CA VAL A 196 -6.59 -8.25 -12.36
C VAL A 196 -5.57 -8.26 -11.24
N TYR A 197 -4.79 -9.32 -11.16
CA TYR A 197 -3.62 -9.43 -10.30
C TYR A 197 -2.38 -9.46 -11.18
N VAL A 198 -1.39 -8.65 -10.83
CA VAL A 198 -0.07 -8.66 -11.45
C VAL A 198 0.93 -9.04 -10.38
N TRP A 199 1.57 -10.18 -10.56
CA TRP A 199 2.71 -10.58 -9.74
C TRP A 199 3.99 -10.15 -10.44
N SER A 200 4.82 -9.41 -9.73
CA SER A 200 6.09 -8.89 -10.23
C SER A 200 7.20 -9.04 -9.18
N TRP A 201 8.41 -9.11 -9.66
CA TRP A 201 9.63 -8.93 -8.89
C TRP A 201 10.29 -7.64 -9.32
N ASN A 202 10.93 -6.94 -8.38
CA ASN A 202 11.75 -5.79 -8.68
C ASN A 202 12.97 -5.69 -7.78
N LYS A 203 14.02 -5.08 -8.30
CA LYS A 203 15.24 -4.71 -7.63
C LYS A 203 15.33 -3.19 -7.60
N PHE A 204 15.57 -2.61 -6.45
CA PHE A 204 15.57 -1.17 -6.25
C PHE A 204 16.64 -0.73 -5.24
N MET A 205 17.00 0.56 -5.27
CA MET A 205 17.84 1.15 -4.24
C MET A 205 16.99 1.51 -3.02
N ASN A 206 17.27 0.90 -1.89
CA ASN A 206 16.69 1.32 -0.61
C ASN A 206 17.49 2.51 -0.10
N THR A 207 16.95 3.72 -0.29
CA THR A 207 17.63 4.98 0.03
C THR A 207 17.87 5.15 1.53
N LEU A 208 17.02 4.56 2.39
CA LEU A 208 17.19 4.63 3.86
C LEU A 208 18.49 3.94 4.33
N TYR A 209 18.85 2.83 3.69
CA TYR A 209 20.04 2.04 4.04
C TYR A 209 21.16 2.16 3.01
N ASN A 210 20.93 2.90 1.92
CA ASN A 210 21.83 3.01 0.77
C ASN A 210 22.31 1.65 0.26
N LYS A 211 21.38 0.70 0.09
CA LYS A 211 21.64 -0.68 -0.34
C LYS A 211 20.60 -1.12 -1.36
N GLU A 212 21.05 -1.97 -2.29
CA GLU A 212 20.11 -2.68 -3.15
C GLU A 212 19.23 -3.63 -2.36
N ALA A 213 17.96 -3.67 -2.71
CA ALA A 213 16.95 -4.54 -2.13
C ALA A 213 16.07 -5.12 -3.24
N GLU A 214 15.46 -6.25 -2.94
CA GLU A 214 14.55 -6.94 -3.85
C GLU A 214 13.20 -7.13 -3.19
N SER A 215 12.15 -7.14 -3.97
CA SER A 215 10.82 -7.48 -3.46
C SER A 215 9.97 -8.21 -4.48
N ASN A 216 9.12 -9.09 -3.95
CA ASN A 216 8.01 -9.68 -4.68
C ASN A 216 6.73 -8.89 -4.36
N VAL A 217 6.02 -8.49 -5.40
CA VAL A 217 4.86 -7.60 -5.29
C VAL A 217 3.68 -8.20 -6.01
N VAL A 218 2.55 -8.29 -5.34
CA VAL A 218 1.25 -8.57 -5.98
C VAL A 218 0.44 -7.30 -5.97
N THR A 219 0.16 -6.78 -7.15
CA THR A 219 -0.71 -5.62 -7.33
C THR A 219 -2.09 -6.07 -7.77
N ARG A 220 -3.12 -5.69 -7.03
CA ARG A 220 -4.51 -5.96 -7.34
C ARG A 220 -5.16 -4.72 -7.95
N PHE A 221 -5.73 -4.88 -9.12
CA PHE A 221 -6.49 -3.87 -9.85
C PHE A 221 -7.96 -4.28 -9.90
N ARG A 222 -8.88 -3.35 -9.62
CA ARG A 222 -10.31 -3.54 -9.87
C ARG A 222 -10.79 -2.43 -10.79
N PHE A 223 -11.46 -2.82 -11.86
CA PHE A 223 -11.94 -1.89 -12.89
C PHE A 223 -13.46 -1.72 -12.81
N ASN A 224 -13.95 -0.56 -13.28
CA ASN A 224 -15.38 -0.32 -13.54
C ASN A 224 -15.76 -0.84 -14.93
N ASP A 225 -17.02 -0.63 -15.34
CA ASP A 225 -17.54 -1.06 -16.62
C ASP A 225 -16.88 -0.36 -17.81
N ASP A 226 -16.40 0.86 -17.61
CA ASP A 226 -15.69 1.66 -18.62
C ASP A 226 -14.21 1.29 -18.74
N GLY A 227 -13.74 0.34 -17.97
CA GLY A 227 -12.32 -0.08 -17.92
C GLY A 227 -11.42 0.93 -17.23
N GLN A 228 -11.96 1.78 -16.35
CA GLN A 228 -11.19 2.65 -15.49
C GLN A 228 -10.91 1.97 -14.14
N LEU A 229 -9.80 2.29 -13.54
CA LEU A 229 -9.36 1.73 -12.27
C LEU A 229 -10.09 2.36 -11.09
N LEU A 230 -10.90 1.56 -10.40
CA LEU A 230 -11.57 1.94 -9.15
C LEU A 230 -10.73 1.66 -7.91
N LEU A 231 -9.89 0.63 -7.96
CA LEU A 231 -9.12 0.20 -6.80
C LEU A 231 -7.77 -0.34 -7.25
N LEU A 232 -6.73 0.22 -6.65
CA LEU A 232 -5.37 -0.32 -6.65
C LEU A 232 -5.02 -0.72 -5.22
N ALA A 233 -4.50 -1.91 -5.03
CA ALA A 233 -3.94 -2.35 -3.76
C ALA A 233 -2.66 -3.14 -3.99
N ILE A 234 -1.63 -2.84 -3.21
CA ILE A 234 -0.33 -3.47 -3.32
C ILE A 234 -0.11 -4.33 -2.07
N CYS A 235 0.23 -5.59 -2.28
CA CYS A 235 0.74 -6.47 -1.24
C CYS A 235 2.20 -6.77 -1.55
N GLN A 236 3.07 -6.27 -0.69
CA GLN A 236 4.51 -6.49 -0.78
C GLN A 236 4.92 -7.44 0.34
N LYS A 237 5.66 -8.48 -0.02
CA LYS A 237 6.23 -9.41 0.93
C LYS A 237 7.72 -9.53 0.66
N ASN A 238 8.53 -9.26 1.65
CA ASN A 238 9.93 -9.64 1.63
C ASN A 238 9.99 -11.17 1.72
N CYS A 239 10.33 -11.79 0.63
CA CYS A 239 10.58 -13.23 0.58
C CYS A 239 12.06 -13.48 0.78
#